data_ec3ac8cc9bf9051eaec7ced39243fe71
#
_entry.id   ec3ac8cc9bf9051eaec7ced39243fe71
#
_cell.length_a   1.000
_cell.length_b   1.000
_cell.length_c   1.000
_cell.angle_alpha   90.00
_cell.angle_beta   90.00
_cell.angle_gamma   90.00
#
_symmetry.space_group_name_H-M   'P 1'
#
loop_
_entity.id
_entity.type
_entity.pdbx_description
1 polymer ?
#
loop_
_entity_poly.entity_id
_entity_poly.type
_entity_poly.pdbx_seq_one_letter_code
_entity_poly.pdbx_strand_id
1 'polypeptide(L)'
;MQYKVNISIDDVSPHPRSSTKVLERCYELIDIFEDIKFTLFVPMAYWRTIRREVATREPLVLSNYPEFCEELRNLPKQNFEIGYHGLFHGIPGKTDNDEFMKLNYKDACDKFDIMFDIAKESNLKETFKPIFRPPAWRMSPDTFKACKDKGIKTLGLYDGQEEYLEVYAGEDKNFDKVVYANVMPPVHPLCLFEKTEIVYHACEWDKNYLCEQKTKELGDFLQNNEIQFCYLGEL
;
A
#
# COMPACT_ATOMS: atom_id res chain seq x y z
N MET A 1 25.57 9.51 -8.65
CA MET A 1 25.01 8.22 -8.15
C MET A 1 23.52 8.31 -8.38
N GLN A 2 22.95 7.41 -9.18
CA GLN A 2 21.53 7.44 -9.51
C GLN A 2 20.75 6.75 -8.38
N TYR A 3 19.76 7.45 -7.81
CA TYR A 3 18.91 6.93 -6.73
C TYR A 3 17.72 6.18 -7.32
N LYS A 4 17.43 4.98 -6.83
CA LYS A 4 16.19 4.27 -7.15
C LYS A 4 15.06 4.73 -6.23
N VAL A 5 13.91 5.14 -6.80
CA VAL A 5 12.78 5.65 -6.04
C VAL A 5 11.48 4.98 -6.47
N ASN A 6 10.74 4.47 -5.49
CA ASN A 6 9.32 4.12 -5.60
C ASN A 6 8.49 5.08 -4.75
N ILE A 7 7.31 5.42 -5.20
CA ILE A 7 6.32 6.17 -4.42
C ILE A 7 5.12 5.28 -4.20
N SER A 8 4.75 5.02 -2.95
CA SER A 8 3.56 4.23 -2.65
C SER A 8 2.46 5.06 -1.99
N ILE A 9 1.21 4.69 -2.29
CA ILE A 9 0.01 5.31 -1.73
C ILE A 9 -0.80 4.21 -1.05
N ASP A 10 -0.89 4.27 0.28
CA ASP A 10 -1.65 3.31 1.07
C ASP A 10 -3.11 3.72 1.22
N ASP A 11 -3.97 2.76 1.55
CA ASP A 11 -5.39 2.96 1.85
C ASP A 11 -6.27 3.45 0.70
N VAL A 12 -5.90 3.26 -0.55
CA VAL A 12 -6.77 3.61 -1.69
C VAL A 12 -7.99 2.69 -1.68
N SER A 13 -9.19 3.23 -1.47
CA SER A 13 -10.40 2.44 -1.19
C SER A 13 -11.67 3.15 -1.70
N PRO A 14 -12.84 2.49 -1.72
CA PRO A 14 -14.11 3.16 -2.04
C PRO A 14 -14.60 4.14 -0.95
N HIS A 15 -13.86 4.31 0.14
CA HIS A 15 -14.23 5.26 1.19
C HIS A 15 -14.13 6.71 0.69
N PRO A 16 -15.16 7.57 0.88
CA PRO A 16 -15.22 8.90 0.25
C PRO A 16 -14.08 9.86 0.66
N ARG A 17 -13.40 9.58 1.79
CA ARG A 17 -12.26 10.36 2.28
C ARG A 17 -10.94 9.58 2.23
N SER A 18 -10.90 8.45 1.50
CA SER A 18 -9.70 7.63 1.27
C SER A 18 -9.81 6.97 -0.10
N SER A 19 -10.10 7.77 -1.13
CA SER A 19 -10.54 7.32 -2.44
C SER A 19 -9.48 7.53 -3.53
N THR A 20 -9.83 7.16 -4.74
CA THR A 20 -9.07 7.45 -5.96
C THR A 20 -8.87 8.95 -6.22
N LYS A 21 -9.53 9.84 -5.49
CA LYS A 21 -9.29 11.30 -5.57
C LYS A 21 -7.81 11.67 -5.37
N VAL A 22 -7.06 10.90 -4.57
CA VAL A 22 -5.61 11.09 -4.40
C VAL A 22 -4.84 10.94 -5.71
N LEU A 23 -5.38 10.24 -6.70
CA LEU A 23 -4.74 10.01 -8.00
C LEU A 23 -4.59 11.29 -8.81
N GLU A 24 -5.43 12.32 -8.57
CA GLU A 24 -5.24 13.65 -9.15
C GLU A 24 -3.83 14.17 -8.86
N ARG A 25 -3.34 13.92 -7.65
CA ARG A 25 -1.99 14.31 -7.23
C ARG A 25 -0.91 13.48 -7.93
N CYS A 26 -1.19 12.21 -8.18
CA CYS A 26 -0.29 11.36 -8.95
C CYS A 26 -0.20 11.82 -10.41
N TYR A 27 -1.33 12.19 -11.02
CA TYR A 27 -1.34 12.70 -12.39
C TYR A 27 -0.58 14.03 -12.52
N GLU A 28 -0.68 14.94 -11.55
CA GLU A 28 0.14 16.16 -11.53
C GLU A 28 1.64 15.86 -11.53
N LEU A 29 2.05 14.80 -10.83
CA LEU A 29 3.46 14.37 -10.85
C LEU A 29 3.84 13.66 -12.15
N ILE A 30 2.93 12.92 -12.79
CA ILE A 30 3.15 12.30 -14.10
C ILE A 30 3.34 13.38 -15.18
N ASP A 31 2.61 14.49 -15.11
CA ASP A 31 2.77 15.61 -16.03
C ASP A 31 4.17 16.25 -15.97
N ILE A 32 4.87 16.12 -14.82
CA ILE A 32 6.22 16.62 -14.61
C ILE A 32 7.28 15.53 -14.93
N PHE A 33 6.98 14.28 -14.56
CA PHE A 33 7.87 13.13 -14.67
C PHE A 33 7.13 11.96 -15.36
N GLU A 34 7.24 11.87 -16.67
CA GLU A 34 6.52 10.89 -17.49
C GLU A 34 6.78 9.42 -17.04
N ASP A 35 7.98 9.14 -16.54
CA ASP A 35 8.44 7.81 -16.12
C ASP A 35 8.24 7.50 -14.62
N ILE A 36 7.62 8.41 -13.85
CA ILE A 36 7.35 8.21 -12.42
C ILE A 36 6.54 6.93 -12.16
N LYS A 37 6.84 6.20 -11.07
CA LYS A 37 6.18 4.94 -10.72
C LYS A 37 5.51 5.04 -9.36
N PHE A 38 4.25 4.62 -9.34
CA PHE A 38 3.44 4.53 -8.12
C PHE A 38 3.04 3.09 -7.83
N THR A 39 3.14 2.69 -6.56
CA THR A 39 2.57 1.45 -6.06
C THR A 39 1.36 1.79 -5.18
N LEU A 40 0.16 1.41 -5.59
CA LEU A 40 -1.06 1.62 -4.80
C LEU A 40 -1.33 0.41 -3.93
N PHE A 41 -1.59 0.62 -2.65
CA PHE A 41 -2.01 -0.44 -1.74
C PHE A 41 -3.50 -0.32 -1.42
N VAL A 42 -4.26 -1.34 -1.81
CA VAL A 42 -5.72 -1.34 -1.83
C VAL A 42 -6.26 -2.43 -0.91
N PRO A 43 -6.99 -2.07 0.17
CA PRO A 43 -7.71 -3.04 1.00
C PRO A 43 -8.95 -3.56 0.26
N MET A 44 -9.26 -4.86 0.40
CA MET A 44 -10.28 -5.54 -0.40
C MET A 44 -11.71 -5.27 0.07
N ALA A 45 -11.88 -4.93 1.35
CA ALA A 45 -13.18 -4.65 1.97
C ALA A 45 -13.01 -3.63 3.11
N TYR A 46 -12.44 -2.48 2.81
CA TYR A 46 -12.04 -1.47 3.79
C TYR A 46 -13.12 -1.20 4.84
N TRP A 47 -12.77 -1.31 6.14
CA TRP A 47 -13.74 -1.16 7.22
C TRP A 47 -13.15 -0.47 8.45
N ARG A 48 -13.41 0.83 8.58
CA ARG A 48 -13.08 1.62 9.77
C ARG A 48 -14.23 1.60 10.76
N THR A 49 -13.97 1.27 12.02
CA THR A 49 -15.03 1.13 13.03
C THR A 49 -14.74 1.91 14.31
N ILE A 50 -13.51 2.35 14.54
CA ILE A 50 -13.11 2.97 15.80
C ILE A 50 -13.11 4.50 15.69
N ARG A 51 -12.51 5.06 14.64
CA ARG A 51 -12.48 6.50 14.40
C ARG A 51 -13.82 6.96 13.86
N ARG A 52 -14.66 7.54 14.74
CA ARG A 52 -16.07 7.88 14.47
C ARG A 52 -16.31 8.72 13.23
N GLU A 53 -15.43 9.69 12.96
CA GLU A 53 -15.55 10.64 11.84
C GLU A 53 -15.31 10.01 10.46
N VAL A 54 -14.81 8.78 10.43
CA VAL A 54 -14.56 8.02 9.19
C VAL A 54 -15.05 6.57 9.29
N ALA A 55 -15.81 6.25 10.33
CA ALA A 55 -16.38 4.91 10.49
C ALA A 55 -17.49 4.66 9.47
N THR A 56 -17.49 3.44 8.92
CA THR A 56 -18.56 2.95 8.05
C THR A 56 -19.40 1.91 8.78
N ARG A 57 -20.68 1.79 8.43
CA ARG A 57 -21.60 0.82 9.06
C ARG A 57 -21.23 -0.62 8.71
N GLU A 58 -20.73 -0.81 7.51
CA GLU A 58 -20.39 -2.11 6.93
C GLU A 58 -19.06 -2.01 6.15
N PRO A 59 -18.40 -3.14 5.87
CA PRO A 59 -17.20 -3.16 5.06
C PRO A 59 -17.48 -2.70 3.62
N LEU A 60 -16.58 -1.92 3.06
CA LEU A 60 -16.64 -1.45 1.69
C LEU A 60 -15.98 -2.49 0.77
N VAL A 61 -16.70 -3.59 0.51
CA VAL A 61 -16.22 -4.70 -0.33
C VAL A 61 -16.12 -4.24 -1.77
N LEU A 62 -14.95 -4.40 -2.42
CA LEU A 62 -14.68 -3.86 -3.76
C LEU A 62 -15.70 -4.28 -4.82
N SER A 63 -16.22 -5.52 -4.76
CA SER A 63 -17.22 -6.00 -5.73
C SER A 63 -18.53 -5.20 -5.72
N ASN A 64 -18.80 -4.42 -4.66
CA ASN A 64 -19.95 -3.53 -4.55
C ASN A 64 -19.70 -2.13 -5.16
N TYR A 65 -18.49 -1.85 -5.66
CA TYR A 65 -18.07 -0.54 -6.15
C TYR A 65 -17.49 -0.65 -7.58
N PRO A 66 -18.32 -0.94 -8.57
CA PRO A 66 -17.86 -1.20 -9.94
C PRO A 66 -17.13 -0.02 -10.58
N GLU A 67 -17.54 1.22 -10.29
CA GLU A 67 -16.89 2.44 -10.81
C GLU A 67 -15.47 2.58 -10.26
N PHE A 68 -15.28 2.39 -8.96
CA PHE A 68 -13.95 2.37 -8.34
C PHE A 68 -13.06 1.27 -8.95
N CYS A 69 -13.61 0.08 -9.16
CA CYS A 69 -12.88 -1.03 -9.78
C CYS A 69 -12.52 -0.73 -11.25
N GLU A 70 -13.38 -0.01 -11.97
CA GLU A 70 -13.09 0.44 -13.33
C GLU A 70 -11.96 1.46 -13.36
N GLU A 71 -11.96 2.44 -12.47
CA GLU A 71 -10.85 3.39 -12.33
C GLU A 71 -9.52 2.66 -12.12
N LEU A 72 -9.47 1.68 -11.20
CA LEU A 72 -8.25 0.90 -10.95
C LEU A 72 -7.78 0.12 -12.20
N ARG A 73 -8.71 -0.46 -12.97
CA ARG A 73 -8.36 -1.19 -14.21
C ARG A 73 -7.80 -0.29 -15.30
N ASN A 74 -8.26 0.96 -15.34
CA ASN A 74 -7.93 1.92 -16.39
C ASN A 74 -6.67 2.74 -16.08
N LEU A 75 -6.02 2.55 -14.91
CA LEU A 75 -4.78 3.23 -14.58
C LEU A 75 -3.68 2.96 -15.62
N PRO A 76 -2.90 3.98 -16.00
CA PRO A 76 -1.74 3.81 -16.88
C PRO A 76 -0.74 2.81 -16.30
N LYS A 77 -0.62 1.64 -16.91
CA LYS A 77 0.25 0.55 -16.43
C LYS A 77 1.74 0.91 -16.47
N GLN A 78 2.10 1.94 -17.20
CA GLN A 78 3.46 2.46 -17.23
C GLN A 78 3.82 3.26 -15.96
N ASN A 79 2.82 3.76 -15.21
CA ASN A 79 3.02 4.57 -14.01
C ASN A 79 2.51 3.91 -12.75
N PHE A 80 1.54 2.99 -12.85
CA PHE A 80 0.88 2.40 -11.68
C PHE A 80 0.99 0.88 -11.64
N GLU A 81 1.25 0.35 -10.46
CA GLU A 81 0.99 -1.03 -10.07
C GLU A 81 0.12 -1.05 -8.81
N ILE A 82 -0.58 -2.16 -8.57
CA ILE A 82 -1.50 -2.29 -7.43
C ILE A 82 -1.14 -3.53 -6.63
N GLY A 83 -0.97 -3.36 -5.32
CA GLY A 83 -0.74 -4.40 -4.33
C GLY A 83 -1.88 -4.51 -3.32
N TYR A 84 -1.94 -5.62 -2.61
CA TYR A 84 -2.91 -5.90 -1.57
C TYR A 84 -2.56 -5.18 -0.27
N HIS A 85 -3.57 -4.60 0.42
CA HIS A 85 -3.43 -3.90 1.71
C HIS A 85 -4.34 -4.47 2.81
N GLY A 86 -4.48 -5.77 2.85
CA GLY A 86 -5.37 -6.44 3.78
C GLY A 86 -6.81 -6.55 3.28
N LEU A 87 -7.66 -7.12 4.14
CA LEU A 87 -9.09 -7.27 3.89
C LEU A 87 -9.84 -6.04 4.40
N PHE A 88 -9.83 -5.80 5.73
CA PHE A 88 -10.54 -4.70 6.38
C PHE A 88 -9.64 -3.52 6.75
N HIS A 89 -8.33 -3.70 6.78
CA HIS A 89 -7.29 -2.85 7.33
C HIS A 89 -7.18 -2.91 8.87
N GLY A 90 -8.26 -3.13 9.58
CA GLY A 90 -8.29 -3.23 11.03
C GLY A 90 -9.01 -4.47 11.54
N ILE A 91 -9.16 -4.56 12.86
CA ILE A 91 -10.01 -5.55 13.53
C ILE A 91 -11.30 -4.86 13.91
N PRO A 92 -12.44 -5.16 13.25
CA PRO A 92 -13.70 -4.48 13.49
C PRO A 92 -14.08 -4.43 14.97
N GLY A 93 -14.42 -3.25 15.47
CA GLY A 93 -14.77 -3.02 16.87
C GLY A 93 -13.61 -3.02 17.87
N LYS A 94 -12.36 -3.23 17.41
CA LYS A 94 -11.17 -3.29 18.27
C LYS A 94 -10.07 -2.32 17.87
N THR A 95 -9.62 -2.35 16.63
CA THR A 95 -8.58 -1.46 16.14
C THR A 95 -8.81 -1.12 14.67
N ASP A 96 -8.31 0.03 14.22
CA ASP A 96 -8.36 0.41 12.81
C ASP A 96 -7.13 -0.07 11.99
N ASN A 97 -6.12 -0.70 12.63
CA ASN A 97 -4.83 -0.91 11.97
C ASN A 97 -4.22 -2.31 12.10
N ASP A 98 -4.68 -3.19 12.97
CA ASP A 98 -3.91 -4.38 13.41
C ASP A 98 -4.44 -5.70 12.82
N GLU A 99 -4.99 -5.67 11.62
CA GLU A 99 -5.69 -6.81 11.03
C GLU A 99 -4.86 -8.11 10.99
N PHE A 100 -3.58 -8.01 10.62
CA PHE A 100 -2.69 -9.16 10.46
C PHE A 100 -1.73 -9.38 11.61
N MET A 101 -1.73 -8.50 12.62
CA MET A 101 -0.74 -8.47 13.70
C MET A 101 -0.68 -9.76 14.52
N LYS A 102 -1.81 -10.44 14.72
CA LYS A 102 -1.94 -11.59 15.64
C LYS A 102 -2.63 -12.80 15.02
N LEU A 103 -2.71 -12.88 13.70
CA LEU A 103 -3.33 -14.03 13.04
C LEU A 103 -2.44 -15.28 13.20
N ASN A 104 -3.07 -16.43 13.43
CA ASN A 104 -2.44 -17.70 13.21
C ASN A 104 -2.38 -18.03 11.70
N TYR A 105 -1.63 -19.04 11.34
CA TYR A 105 -1.41 -19.43 9.94
C TYR A 105 -2.72 -19.71 9.18
N LYS A 106 -3.64 -20.46 9.80
CA LYS A 106 -4.92 -20.81 9.16
C LYS A 106 -5.75 -19.56 8.88
N ASP A 107 -5.93 -18.70 9.88
CA ASP A 107 -6.73 -17.48 9.76
C ASP A 107 -6.10 -16.50 8.75
N ALA A 108 -4.77 -16.44 8.67
CA ALA A 108 -4.08 -15.65 7.67
C ALA A 108 -4.32 -16.20 6.24
N CYS A 109 -4.22 -17.52 6.05
CA CYS A 109 -4.53 -18.16 4.78
C CYS A 109 -5.98 -17.92 4.35
N ASP A 110 -6.94 -18.10 5.26
CA ASP A 110 -8.37 -17.87 5.00
C ASP A 110 -8.63 -16.41 4.57
N LYS A 111 -7.94 -15.44 5.20
CA LYS A 111 -8.04 -14.02 4.79
C LYS A 111 -7.48 -13.78 3.37
N PHE A 112 -6.35 -14.34 3.02
CA PHE A 112 -5.81 -14.24 1.66
C PHE A 112 -6.76 -14.83 0.63
N ASP A 113 -7.38 -15.98 0.92
CA ASP A 113 -8.36 -16.59 0.02
C ASP A 113 -9.56 -15.66 -0.20
N ILE A 114 -10.11 -15.07 0.86
CA ILE A 114 -11.20 -14.08 0.75
C ILE A 114 -10.74 -12.86 -0.08
N MET A 115 -9.54 -12.34 0.15
CA MET A 115 -9.02 -11.20 -0.61
C MET A 115 -8.91 -11.52 -2.10
N PHE A 116 -8.41 -12.69 -2.44
CA PHE A 116 -8.26 -13.12 -3.84
C PHE A 116 -9.61 -13.40 -4.50
N ASP A 117 -10.58 -13.93 -3.77
CA ASP A 117 -11.94 -14.12 -4.27
C ASP A 117 -12.61 -12.77 -4.56
N ILE A 118 -12.49 -11.78 -3.67
CA ILE A 118 -12.99 -10.41 -3.91
C ILE A 118 -12.31 -9.80 -5.15
N ALA A 119 -10.99 -9.95 -5.30
CA ALA A 119 -10.27 -9.45 -6.48
C ALA A 119 -10.82 -10.08 -7.77
N LYS A 120 -11.12 -11.38 -7.74
CA LYS A 120 -11.72 -12.11 -8.87
C LYS A 120 -13.15 -11.64 -9.16
N GLU A 121 -14.00 -11.54 -8.15
CA GLU A 121 -15.39 -11.07 -8.26
C GLU A 121 -15.47 -9.63 -8.78
N SER A 122 -14.49 -8.79 -8.41
CA SER A 122 -14.37 -7.40 -8.86
C SER A 122 -13.74 -7.25 -10.25
N ASN A 123 -13.40 -8.35 -10.94
CA ASN A 123 -12.62 -8.35 -12.18
C ASN A 123 -11.27 -7.61 -12.07
N LEU A 124 -10.63 -7.68 -10.91
CA LEU A 124 -9.34 -7.04 -10.61
C LEU A 124 -8.18 -8.04 -10.47
N LYS A 125 -8.44 -9.35 -10.61
CA LYS A 125 -7.41 -10.38 -10.41
C LYS A 125 -6.14 -10.13 -11.20
N GLU A 126 -6.25 -9.73 -12.47
CA GLU A 126 -5.11 -9.46 -13.35
C GLU A 126 -4.53 -8.04 -13.15
N THR A 127 -5.24 -7.18 -12.41
CA THR A 127 -4.81 -5.82 -12.09
C THR A 127 -3.89 -5.81 -10.87
N PHE A 128 -4.22 -6.61 -9.86
CA PHE A 128 -3.37 -6.78 -8.68
C PHE A 128 -2.10 -7.56 -9.00
N LYS A 129 -0.99 -7.06 -8.48
CA LYS A 129 0.29 -7.77 -8.49
C LYS A 129 0.40 -8.64 -7.22
N PRO A 130 1.26 -9.68 -7.21
CA PRO A 130 1.52 -10.49 -6.02
C PRO A 130 2.39 -9.72 -5.00
N ILE A 131 1.93 -8.54 -4.62
CA ILE A 131 2.55 -7.60 -3.70
C ILE A 131 1.62 -7.43 -2.51
N PHE A 132 2.14 -7.51 -1.31
CA PHE A 132 1.37 -7.32 -0.08
C PHE A 132 2.08 -6.33 0.85
N ARG A 133 1.31 -5.39 1.39
CA ARG A 133 1.67 -4.57 2.54
C ARG A 133 0.66 -4.83 3.64
N PRO A 134 1.07 -5.38 4.79
CA PRO A 134 0.15 -5.52 5.91
C PRO A 134 -0.24 -4.13 6.44
N PRO A 135 -1.51 -3.94 6.85
CA PRO A 135 -1.96 -2.71 7.49
C PRO A 135 -1.05 -2.31 8.65
N ALA A 136 -0.68 -1.03 8.70
CA ALA A 136 0.29 -0.47 9.64
C ALA A 136 1.64 -1.23 9.66
N TRP A 137 1.99 -1.92 8.58
CA TRP A 137 3.20 -2.77 8.42
C TRP A 137 3.33 -3.90 9.45
N ARG A 138 2.21 -4.31 10.09
CA ARG A 138 2.19 -5.28 11.19
C ARG A 138 1.60 -6.60 10.77
N MET A 139 2.35 -7.67 10.96
CA MET A 139 1.85 -9.03 10.75
C MET A 139 2.53 -10.02 11.70
N SER A 140 1.85 -11.14 11.96
CA SER A 140 2.42 -12.24 12.75
C SER A 140 3.44 -13.05 11.92
N PRO A 141 4.34 -13.83 12.55
CA PRO A 141 5.19 -14.78 11.84
C PRO A 141 4.40 -15.81 11.01
N ASP A 142 3.23 -16.19 11.49
CA ASP A 142 2.33 -17.09 10.77
C ASP A 142 1.73 -16.44 9.52
N THR A 143 1.40 -15.16 9.57
CA THR A 143 1.00 -14.38 8.37
C THR A 143 2.14 -14.31 7.37
N PHE A 144 3.37 -14.12 7.82
CA PHE A 144 4.54 -14.10 6.95
C PHE A 144 4.68 -15.40 6.15
N LYS A 145 4.49 -16.57 6.80
CA LYS A 145 4.46 -17.88 6.12
C LYS A 145 3.30 -17.99 5.14
N ALA A 146 2.10 -17.58 5.57
CA ALA A 146 0.90 -17.59 4.74
C ALA A 146 1.07 -16.75 3.45
N CYS A 147 1.72 -15.58 3.51
CA CYS A 147 2.04 -14.77 2.33
C CYS A 147 2.74 -15.59 1.25
N LYS A 148 3.80 -16.31 1.64
CA LYS A 148 4.57 -17.14 0.71
C LYS A 148 3.72 -18.25 0.09
N ASP A 149 3.00 -19.01 0.92
CA ASP A 149 2.21 -20.14 0.47
C ASP A 149 1.02 -19.72 -0.41
N LYS A 150 0.55 -18.48 -0.25
CA LYS A 150 -0.48 -17.84 -1.08
C LYS A 150 0.07 -17.13 -2.33
N GLY A 151 1.38 -17.25 -2.59
CA GLY A 151 2.00 -16.77 -3.83
C GLY A 151 2.30 -15.27 -3.85
N ILE A 152 2.32 -14.60 -2.70
CA ILE A 152 2.86 -13.25 -2.59
C ILE A 152 4.37 -13.32 -2.85
N LYS A 153 4.87 -12.43 -3.70
CA LYS A 153 6.28 -12.40 -4.12
C LYS A 153 7.04 -11.21 -3.55
N THR A 154 6.35 -10.10 -3.34
CA THR A 154 6.96 -8.88 -2.80
C THR A 154 6.23 -8.45 -1.55
N LEU A 155 6.98 -8.15 -0.49
CA LEU A 155 6.47 -7.55 0.75
C LEU A 155 6.92 -6.10 0.85
N GLY A 156 5.97 -5.19 1.13
CA GLY A 156 6.25 -3.81 1.51
C GLY A 156 6.15 -3.67 3.02
N LEU A 157 7.28 -3.56 3.71
CA LEU A 157 7.38 -3.40 5.16
C LEU A 157 7.88 -2.00 5.53
N TYR A 158 8.19 -1.77 6.79
CA TYR A 158 8.70 -0.50 7.29
C TYR A 158 9.88 -0.72 8.24
N ASP A 159 10.98 -0.02 8.03
CA ASP A 159 12.21 -0.20 8.80
C ASP A 159 12.20 0.45 10.19
N GLY A 160 11.30 1.40 10.44
CA GLY A 160 11.14 2.06 11.73
C GLY A 160 10.38 1.26 12.80
N GLN A 161 10.00 0.01 12.52
CA GLN A 161 9.31 -0.87 13.47
C GLN A 161 10.25 -1.95 14.02
N GLU A 162 11.22 -1.57 14.82
CA GLU A 162 12.27 -2.46 15.37
C GLU A 162 11.73 -3.74 16.02
N GLU A 163 10.62 -3.65 16.73
CA GLU A 163 9.98 -4.81 17.39
C GLU A 163 9.50 -5.90 16.41
N TYR A 164 9.34 -5.58 15.12
CA TYR A 164 8.92 -6.50 14.08
C TYR A 164 10.06 -6.94 13.15
N LEU A 165 11.15 -6.16 13.07
CA LEU A 165 12.30 -6.46 12.23
C LEU A 165 12.99 -7.76 12.66
N GLU A 166 13.12 -8.01 13.94
CA GLU A 166 13.71 -9.25 14.47
C GLU A 166 12.89 -10.48 14.07
N VAL A 167 11.56 -10.35 14.03
CA VAL A 167 10.64 -11.43 13.63
C VAL A 167 10.80 -11.79 12.16
N TYR A 168 11.06 -10.80 11.29
CA TYR A 168 11.14 -11.01 9.84
C TYR A 168 12.56 -11.25 9.34
N ALA A 169 13.59 -10.75 10.03
CA ALA A 169 14.98 -10.80 9.58
C ALA A 169 15.48 -12.23 9.25
N GLY A 170 14.99 -13.25 9.94
CA GLY A 170 15.31 -14.64 9.67
C GLY A 170 14.56 -15.25 8.48
N GLU A 171 13.44 -14.65 8.08
CA GLU A 171 12.49 -15.20 7.11
C GLU A 171 12.55 -14.48 5.74
N ASP A 172 13.19 -13.32 5.65
CA ASP A 172 13.30 -12.51 4.42
C ASP A 172 13.83 -13.29 3.22
N LYS A 173 14.69 -14.28 3.47
CA LYS A 173 15.27 -15.18 2.44
C LYS A 173 14.23 -16.00 1.69
N ASN A 174 13.00 -16.06 2.19
CA ASN A 174 11.93 -16.87 1.63
C ASN A 174 11.08 -16.11 0.60
N PHE A 175 11.30 -14.82 0.41
CA PHE A 175 10.59 -13.99 -0.57
C PHE A 175 11.50 -13.62 -1.75
N ASP A 176 10.89 -13.39 -2.91
CA ASP A 176 11.60 -12.87 -4.06
C ASP A 176 12.12 -11.45 -3.74
N LYS A 177 11.32 -10.68 -3.00
CA LYS A 177 11.64 -9.32 -2.61
C LYS A 177 10.97 -8.91 -1.29
N VAL A 178 11.75 -8.31 -0.40
CA VAL A 178 11.26 -7.54 0.74
C VAL A 178 11.78 -6.12 0.63
N VAL A 179 10.87 -5.14 0.67
CA VAL A 179 11.18 -3.72 0.61
C VAL A 179 10.76 -3.06 1.91
N TYR A 180 11.66 -2.35 2.54
CA TYR A 180 11.40 -1.59 3.75
C TYR A 180 11.23 -0.11 3.38
N ALA A 181 10.03 0.43 3.59
CA ALA A 181 9.76 1.85 3.46
C ALA A 181 10.64 2.64 4.42
N ASN A 182 11.32 3.65 3.92
CA ASN A 182 12.31 4.42 4.69
C ASN A 182 12.05 5.93 4.69
N VAL A 183 11.08 6.40 3.91
CA VAL A 183 10.67 7.81 3.88
C VAL A 183 9.15 7.93 3.94
N MET A 184 8.62 8.67 4.92
CA MET A 184 7.18 8.87 5.12
C MET A 184 6.91 10.31 5.62
N PRO A 185 6.80 11.30 4.71
CA PRO A 185 6.54 12.68 5.09
C PRO A 185 5.16 12.87 5.73
N PRO A 186 4.97 13.69 6.75
CA PRO A 186 5.98 14.52 7.42
C PRO A 186 6.69 13.84 8.58
N VAL A 187 6.45 12.53 8.84
CA VAL A 187 7.09 11.79 9.95
C VAL A 187 8.61 11.73 9.73
N HIS A 188 9.01 11.43 8.49
CA HIS A 188 10.38 11.56 8.04
C HIS A 188 10.46 12.65 6.96
N PRO A 189 11.48 13.51 6.97
CA PRO A 189 11.70 14.47 5.90
C PRO A 189 12.03 13.74 4.58
N LEU A 190 11.74 14.38 3.46
CA LEU A 190 12.16 13.89 2.15
C LEU A 190 13.68 13.80 2.10
N CYS A 191 14.20 12.61 1.85
CA CYS A 191 15.61 12.32 1.65
C CYS A 191 15.79 11.15 0.70
N LEU A 192 16.98 10.97 0.13
CA LEU A 192 17.30 9.87 -0.77
C LEU A 192 18.33 8.93 -0.14
N PHE A 193 18.03 7.66 -0.28
CA PHE A 193 18.95 6.54 -0.10
C PHE A 193 19.24 5.91 -1.46
N GLU A 194 20.19 5.00 -1.55
CA GLU A 194 20.42 4.23 -2.78
C GLU A 194 19.13 3.62 -3.31
N LYS A 195 18.28 3.14 -2.40
CA LYS A 195 16.92 2.64 -2.63
C LYS A 195 15.97 3.34 -1.68
N THR A 196 15.04 4.08 -2.22
CA THR A 196 14.09 4.90 -1.46
C THR A 196 12.66 4.50 -1.78
N GLU A 197 11.91 4.12 -0.78
CA GLU A 197 10.46 4.05 -0.86
C GLU A 197 9.84 5.21 -0.09
N ILE A 198 9.12 6.10 -0.80
CA ILE A 198 8.41 7.24 -0.23
C ILE A 198 6.94 6.86 -0.09
N VAL A 199 6.43 6.85 1.14
CA VAL A 199 5.06 6.43 1.43
C VAL A 199 4.16 7.63 1.72
N TYR A 200 3.01 7.65 1.08
CA TYR A 200 1.87 8.51 1.40
C TYR A 200 0.60 7.69 1.62
N HIS A 201 -0.47 8.33 2.06
CA HIS A 201 -1.78 7.70 2.23
C HIS A 201 -2.86 8.43 1.42
N ALA A 202 -3.90 7.70 1.03
CA ALA A 202 -5.10 8.26 0.44
C ALA A 202 -6.07 8.84 1.49
N CYS A 203 -5.83 8.57 2.77
CA CYS A 203 -6.65 9.01 3.90
C CYS A 203 -6.54 10.51 4.13
N GLU A 204 -7.55 11.31 3.77
CA GLU A 204 -7.60 12.76 3.97
C GLU A 204 -7.46 13.21 5.45
N TRP A 205 -7.68 12.31 6.39
CA TRP A 205 -7.51 12.57 7.84
C TRP A 205 -6.10 12.24 8.35
N ASP A 206 -5.24 11.68 7.51
CA ASP A 206 -3.89 11.32 7.90
C ASP A 206 -2.93 12.48 7.68
N LYS A 207 -1.97 12.63 8.59
CA LYS A 207 -0.88 13.62 8.43
C LYS A 207 -0.07 13.39 7.16
N ASN A 208 -0.04 12.16 6.70
CA ASN A 208 0.71 11.72 5.55
C ASN A 208 -0.13 11.65 4.26
N TYR A 209 -1.37 12.17 4.26
CA TYR A 209 -2.17 12.31 3.05
C TYR A 209 -1.43 13.12 1.98
N LEU A 210 -1.38 12.61 0.73
CA LEU A 210 -0.78 13.29 -0.40
C LEU A 210 -1.70 14.43 -0.87
N CYS A 211 -1.61 15.58 -0.20
CA CYS A 211 -2.34 16.80 -0.56
C CYS A 211 -1.53 17.64 -1.54
N GLU A 212 -2.15 18.68 -2.12
CA GLU A 212 -1.54 19.61 -3.08
C GLU A 212 -0.18 20.17 -2.61
N GLN A 213 -0.10 20.61 -1.35
CA GLN A 213 1.16 21.10 -0.80
C GLN A 213 2.27 20.04 -0.83
N LYS A 214 1.98 18.81 -0.38
CA LYS A 214 2.95 17.72 -0.37
C LYS A 214 3.32 17.25 -1.78
N THR A 215 2.37 17.31 -2.72
CA THR A 215 2.64 17.03 -4.13
C THR A 215 3.66 18.01 -4.69
N LYS A 216 3.50 19.30 -4.39
CA LYS A 216 4.47 20.32 -4.78
C LYS A 216 5.83 20.11 -4.12
N GLU A 217 5.85 19.89 -2.80
CA GLU A 217 7.11 19.61 -2.05
C GLU A 217 7.85 18.38 -2.62
N LEU A 218 7.10 17.32 -2.95
CA LEU A 218 7.63 16.12 -3.56
C LEU A 218 8.16 16.40 -4.98
N GLY A 219 7.40 17.10 -5.82
CA GLY A 219 7.81 17.48 -7.17
C GLY A 219 9.10 18.30 -7.17
N ASP A 220 9.17 19.34 -6.33
CA ASP A 220 10.37 20.19 -6.16
C ASP A 220 11.57 19.35 -5.69
N PHE A 221 11.36 18.41 -4.77
CA PHE A 221 12.41 17.51 -4.27
C PHE A 221 12.91 16.57 -5.36
N LEU A 222 12.02 15.94 -6.12
CA LEU A 222 12.39 15.00 -7.18
C LEU A 222 13.15 15.69 -8.33
N GLN A 223 12.75 16.91 -8.72
CA GLN A 223 13.42 17.68 -9.80
C GLN A 223 14.87 18.00 -9.50
N ASN A 224 15.24 18.13 -8.24
CA ASN A 224 16.59 18.50 -7.81
C ASN A 224 17.54 17.31 -7.67
N ASN A 225 17.13 16.10 -8.08
CA ASN A 225 17.92 14.90 -7.87
C ASN A 225 17.96 14.00 -9.13
N GLU A 226 19.01 13.21 -9.29
CA GLU A 226 19.13 12.20 -10.34
C GLU A 226 18.40 10.92 -9.88
N ILE A 227 17.19 10.69 -10.37
CA ILE A 227 16.30 9.62 -9.94
C ILE A 227 16.04 8.64 -11.08
N GLN A 228 16.06 7.36 -10.74
CA GLN A 228 15.48 6.28 -11.51
C GLN A 228 14.19 5.83 -10.81
N PHE A 229 13.05 6.15 -11.39
CA PHE A 229 11.78 5.64 -10.89
C PHE A 229 11.64 4.15 -11.20
N CYS A 230 11.12 3.39 -10.23
CA CYS A 230 10.93 1.95 -10.37
C CYS A 230 9.70 1.49 -9.58
N TYR A 231 9.16 0.34 -9.93
CA TYR A 231 8.12 -0.30 -9.13
C TYR A 231 8.71 -0.92 -7.86
N LEU A 232 7.86 -1.20 -6.87
CA LEU A 232 8.29 -1.68 -5.55
C LEU A 232 9.18 -2.94 -5.66
N GLY A 233 8.79 -3.88 -6.50
CA GLY A 233 9.57 -5.11 -6.71
C GLY A 233 10.93 -4.91 -7.38
N GLU A 234 11.22 -3.73 -7.91
CA GLU A 234 12.47 -3.38 -8.61
C GLU A 234 13.46 -2.59 -7.73
N LEU A 235 13.00 -2.14 -6.54
CA LEU A 235 13.86 -1.56 -5.51
C LEU A 235 14.80 -2.63 -4.93
#